data_c0d1d4e1492c9e5f8c8ad845b9b7729a
#
_entry.id   c0d1d4e1492c9e5f8c8ad845b9b7729a
#
_cell.length_a   1.000
_cell.length_b   1.000
_cell.length_c   1.000
_cell.angle_alpha   90.00
_cell.angle_beta   90.00
_cell.angle_gamma   90.00
#
_symmetry.space_group_name_H-M   'P 1'
#
loop_
_entity.id
_entity.type
_entity.pdbx_description
1 polymer ?
#
loop_
_entity_poly.entity_id
_entity_poly.type
_entity_poly.pdbx_seq_one_letter_code
_entity_poly.pdbx_strand_id
1 'polypeptide(L)'
;MKNSAGFTLVELIVTITLVGILVGSLVPTFNSLTNRTQRQVNLSNMEIIKNTFMQYFYETHLIGNPHFPPEPENGLMDSTYREILLQDGRTPDNLFSGNLPYNQNNNPYNYYWDDDTSEYGFVTKRIIIKDTDPDSPSLNDYVVGEI
;
A
#
# COMPACT_ATOMS: atom_id res chain seq x y z
N MET A 1 -46.55 2.59 -43.98
CA MET A 1 -45.18 2.43 -44.44
C MET A 1 -44.28 3.13 -43.45
N LYS A 2 -43.42 2.39 -42.69
CA LYS A 2 -42.43 2.96 -41.78
C LYS A 2 -41.22 3.43 -42.61
N ASN A 3 -41.00 4.74 -42.67
CA ASN A 3 -39.75 5.28 -43.24
C ASN A 3 -38.61 4.92 -42.31
N SER A 4 -37.80 3.93 -42.67
CA SER A 4 -36.52 3.70 -42.06
C SER A 4 -35.51 4.71 -42.64
N ALA A 5 -35.30 5.84 -41.95
CA ALA A 5 -34.23 6.77 -42.27
C ALA A 5 -32.89 6.06 -41.96
N GLY A 6 -32.14 5.70 -42.99
CA GLY A 6 -30.78 5.17 -42.84
C GLY A 6 -29.82 6.32 -42.49
N PHE A 7 -28.78 5.99 -41.71
CA PHE A 7 -27.66 6.92 -41.41
C PHE A 7 -26.96 7.35 -42.69
N THR A 8 -26.66 8.62 -42.82
CA THR A 8 -25.83 9.14 -43.92
C THR A 8 -24.37 8.85 -43.64
N LEU A 9 -23.55 8.70 -44.69
CA LEU A 9 -22.12 8.48 -44.57
C LEU A 9 -21.42 9.62 -43.80
N VAL A 10 -21.92 10.86 -43.97
CA VAL A 10 -21.42 12.05 -43.27
C VAL A 10 -21.67 11.96 -41.77
N GLU A 11 -22.88 11.55 -41.34
CA GLU A 11 -23.20 11.36 -39.92
C GLU A 11 -22.30 10.29 -39.28
N LEU A 12 -21.98 9.22 -40.00
CA LEU A 12 -21.09 8.20 -39.53
C LEU A 12 -19.68 8.75 -39.31
N ILE A 13 -19.10 9.48 -40.29
CA ILE A 13 -17.78 10.05 -40.19
C ILE A 13 -17.70 11.06 -39.05
N VAL A 14 -18.69 11.92 -38.90
CA VAL A 14 -18.75 12.91 -37.81
C VAL A 14 -18.81 12.22 -36.45
N THR A 15 -19.62 11.17 -36.30
CA THR A 15 -19.72 10.46 -35.02
C THR A 15 -18.45 9.74 -34.65
N ILE A 16 -17.79 9.03 -35.57
CA ILE A 16 -16.52 8.36 -35.26
C ILE A 16 -15.41 9.36 -34.95
N THR A 17 -15.40 10.51 -35.60
CA THR A 17 -14.41 11.59 -35.33
C THR A 17 -14.60 12.15 -33.91
N LEU A 18 -15.84 12.46 -33.52
CA LEU A 18 -16.17 12.96 -32.18
C LEU A 18 -15.85 11.94 -31.11
N VAL A 19 -16.20 10.66 -31.31
CA VAL A 19 -15.83 9.57 -30.39
C VAL A 19 -14.33 9.43 -30.26
N GLY A 20 -13.58 9.50 -31.38
CA GLY A 20 -12.12 9.46 -31.39
C GLY A 20 -11.46 10.56 -30.54
N ILE A 21 -11.97 11.80 -30.65
CA ILE A 21 -11.47 12.94 -29.84
C ILE A 21 -11.79 12.72 -28.36
N LEU A 22 -13.00 12.28 -28.02
CA LEU A 22 -13.39 12.02 -26.65
C LEU A 22 -12.55 10.92 -26.01
N VAL A 23 -12.39 9.79 -26.69
CA VAL A 23 -11.56 8.67 -26.20
C VAL A 23 -10.11 9.11 -26.02
N GLY A 24 -9.54 9.84 -26.99
CA GLY A 24 -8.15 10.33 -26.92
C GLY A 24 -7.89 11.25 -25.74
N SER A 25 -8.87 12.02 -25.28
CA SER A 25 -8.74 12.91 -24.13
C SER A 25 -8.95 12.19 -22.78
N LEU A 26 -9.69 11.09 -22.74
CA LEU A 26 -10.03 10.38 -21.51
C LEU A 26 -8.90 9.45 -21.03
N VAL A 27 -8.19 8.77 -21.95
CA VAL A 27 -7.17 7.77 -21.60
C VAL A 27 -6.09 8.29 -20.63
N PRO A 28 -5.44 9.44 -20.86
CA PRO A 28 -4.41 9.93 -19.93
C PRO A 28 -4.97 10.27 -18.55
N THR A 29 -6.23 10.72 -18.50
CA THR A 29 -6.91 11.02 -17.23
C THR A 29 -7.16 9.76 -16.42
N PHE A 30 -7.60 8.69 -17.06
CA PHE A 30 -7.80 7.39 -16.39
C PHE A 30 -6.52 6.84 -15.79
N ASN A 31 -5.41 6.85 -16.52
CA ASN A 31 -4.13 6.38 -16.01
C ASN A 31 -3.67 7.17 -14.79
N SER A 32 -3.82 8.49 -14.81
CA SER A 32 -3.48 9.34 -13.65
C SER A 32 -4.36 9.05 -12.44
N LEU A 33 -5.66 8.84 -12.63
CA LEU A 33 -6.59 8.49 -11.56
C LEU A 33 -6.27 7.10 -10.98
N THR A 34 -5.98 6.12 -11.83
CA THR A 34 -5.61 4.76 -11.41
C THR A 34 -4.37 4.79 -10.54
N ASN A 35 -3.29 5.46 -10.98
CA ASN A 35 -2.06 5.56 -10.20
C ASN A 35 -2.27 6.26 -8.85
N ARG A 36 -3.08 7.31 -8.81
CA ARG A 36 -3.42 8.00 -7.54
C ARG A 36 -4.20 7.08 -6.60
N THR A 37 -5.16 6.34 -7.13
CA THR A 37 -5.96 5.39 -6.34
C THR A 37 -5.09 4.26 -5.80
N GLN A 38 -4.23 3.68 -6.61
CA GLN A 38 -3.30 2.62 -6.20
C GLN A 38 -2.34 3.12 -5.12
N ARG A 39 -1.76 4.31 -5.30
CA ARG A 39 -0.91 4.94 -4.29
C ARG A 39 -1.65 5.12 -2.96
N GLN A 40 -2.90 5.59 -3.00
CA GLN A 40 -3.71 5.78 -1.80
C GLN A 40 -4.01 4.46 -1.08
N VAL A 41 -4.28 3.39 -1.83
CA VAL A 41 -4.47 2.05 -1.26
C VAL A 41 -3.18 1.53 -0.63
N ASN A 42 -2.03 1.70 -1.30
CA ASN A 42 -0.75 1.30 -0.75
C ASN A 42 -0.40 2.06 0.54
N LEU A 43 -0.62 3.36 0.59
CA LEU A 43 -0.47 4.16 1.82
C LEU A 43 -1.40 3.65 2.94
N SER A 44 -2.65 3.34 2.62
CA SER A 44 -3.60 2.77 3.59
C SER A 44 -3.14 1.41 4.12
N ASN A 45 -2.58 0.56 3.27
CA ASN A 45 -2.03 -0.74 3.68
C ASN A 45 -0.82 -0.56 4.61
N MET A 46 0.09 0.36 4.30
CA MET A 46 1.22 0.69 5.18
C MET A 46 0.76 1.25 6.53
N GLU A 47 -0.28 2.09 6.56
CA GLU A 47 -0.90 2.58 7.79
C GLU A 47 -1.51 1.45 8.63
N ILE A 48 -2.14 0.46 8.00
CA ILE A 48 -2.67 -0.72 8.68
C ILE A 48 -1.53 -1.49 9.35
N ILE A 49 -0.44 -1.75 8.64
CA ILE A 49 0.73 -2.45 9.18
C ILE A 49 1.30 -1.67 10.38
N LYS A 50 1.52 -0.37 10.20
CA LYS A 50 2.04 0.51 11.26
C LYS A 50 1.15 0.43 12.52
N ASN A 51 -0.14 0.62 12.38
CA ASN A 51 -1.06 0.63 13.51
C ASN A 51 -1.12 -0.74 14.21
N THR A 52 -1.05 -1.83 13.46
CA THR A 52 -0.99 -3.19 13.99
C THR A 52 0.29 -3.41 14.81
N PHE A 53 1.44 -2.96 14.32
CA PHE A 53 2.72 -3.10 15.03
C PHE A 53 2.82 -2.19 16.24
N MET A 54 2.23 -0.99 16.18
CA MET A 54 2.08 -0.13 17.35
C MET A 54 1.21 -0.78 18.43
N GLN A 55 0.09 -1.40 18.04
CA GLN A 55 -0.73 -2.14 18.98
C GLN A 55 0.04 -3.33 19.59
N TYR A 56 0.78 -4.08 18.80
CA TYR A 56 1.65 -5.17 19.29
C TYR A 56 2.64 -4.67 20.34
N PHE A 57 3.29 -3.53 20.11
CA PHE A 57 4.20 -2.93 21.08
C PHE A 57 3.49 -2.59 22.40
N TYR A 58 2.31 -2.00 22.35
CA TYR A 58 1.54 -1.71 23.57
C TYR A 58 1.13 -2.97 24.33
N GLU A 59 0.76 -4.02 23.62
CA GLU A 59 0.44 -5.32 24.24
C GLU A 59 1.65 -5.94 24.94
N THR A 60 2.82 -5.91 24.29
CA THR A 60 4.08 -6.40 24.88
C THR A 60 4.56 -5.54 26.04
N HIS A 61 4.28 -4.24 25.98
CA HIS A 61 4.54 -3.32 27.10
C HIS A 61 3.70 -3.67 28.34
N LEU A 62 2.43 -3.99 28.17
CA LEU A 62 1.55 -4.41 29.27
C LEU A 62 2.01 -5.71 29.95
N ILE A 63 2.69 -6.58 29.24
CA ILE A 63 3.25 -7.84 29.76
C ILE A 63 4.62 -7.59 30.43
N GLY A 64 5.18 -6.39 30.32
CA GLY A 64 6.47 -6.02 30.91
C GLY A 64 7.71 -6.28 30.04
N ASN A 65 7.51 -6.59 28.76
CA ASN A 65 8.60 -6.79 27.79
C ASN A 65 8.33 -6.01 26.50
N PRO A 66 8.41 -4.65 26.51
CA PRO A 66 8.08 -3.82 25.36
C PRO A 66 9.04 -4.05 24.19
N HIS A 67 8.54 -4.53 23.09
CA HIS A 67 9.28 -4.71 21.84
C HIS A 67 8.36 -4.65 20.64
N PHE A 68 8.90 -4.28 19.49
CA PHE A 68 8.25 -4.40 18.20
C PHE A 68 8.35 -5.83 17.67
N PRO A 69 7.51 -6.22 16.69
CA PRO A 69 7.72 -7.48 15.97
C PRO A 69 9.15 -7.55 15.42
N PRO A 70 9.78 -8.75 15.37
CA PRO A 70 11.11 -8.92 14.82
C PRO A 70 11.19 -8.41 13.37
N GLU A 71 12.33 -7.86 12.99
CA GLU A 71 12.57 -7.42 11.62
C GLU A 71 12.75 -8.62 10.68
N PRO A 72 12.27 -8.51 9.42
CA PRO A 72 12.59 -9.50 8.40
C PRO A 72 14.08 -9.48 8.07
N GLU A 73 14.71 -10.65 7.90
CA GLU A 73 16.13 -10.75 7.60
C GLU A 73 16.55 -10.03 6.30
N ASN A 74 15.68 -10.03 5.31
CA ASN A 74 15.88 -9.33 4.04
C ASN A 74 15.24 -7.93 4.00
N GLY A 75 14.68 -7.46 5.12
CA GLY A 75 13.96 -6.22 5.23
C GLY A 75 12.54 -6.24 4.63
N LEU A 76 12.10 -7.35 4.01
CA LEU A 76 10.82 -7.46 3.32
C LEU A 76 9.82 -8.33 4.10
N MET A 77 8.60 -7.84 4.23
CA MET A 77 7.49 -8.57 4.85
C MET A 77 6.87 -9.59 3.88
N ASP A 78 7.69 -10.51 3.40
CA ASP A 78 7.29 -11.57 2.48
C ASP A 78 6.72 -12.82 3.19
N SER A 79 6.58 -13.93 2.47
CA SER A 79 6.09 -15.19 3.01
C SER A 79 7.00 -15.77 4.10
N THR A 80 8.32 -15.49 4.03
CA THR A 80 9.30 -15.92 5.04
C THR A 80 9.10 -15.17 6.36
N TYR A 81 8.75 -13.90 6.29
CA TYR A 81 8.44 -13.09 7.47
C TYR A 81 7.22 -13.62 8.23
N ARG A 82 6.27 -14.22 7.53
CA ARG A 82 5.15 -14.93 8.18
C ARG A 82 5.64 -16.02 9.15
N GLU A 83 6.66 -16.78 8.76
CA GLU A 83 7.24 -17.83 9.59
C GLU A 83 7.95 -17.27 10.83
N ILE A 84 8.59 -16.12 10.71
CA ILE A 84 9.22 -15.41 11.83
C ILE A 84 8.17 -14.97 12.84
N LEU A 85 7.07 -14.41 12.41
CA LEU A 85 5.96 -14.03 13.29
C LEU A 85 5.35 -15.23 14.00
N LEU A 86 5.29 -16.40 13.36
CA LEU A 86 4.82 -17.65 13.99
C LEU A 86 5.74 -18.10 15.12
N GLN A 87 7.03 -17.90 15.01
CA GLN A 87 8.00 -18.26 16.06
C GLN A 87 7.86 -17.39 17.31
N ASP A 88 7.42 -16.15 17.16
CA ASP A 88 7.13 -15.24 18.28
C ASP A 88 5.74 -15.52 18.93
N GLY A 89 5.10 -16.62 18.59
CA GLY A 89 3.81 -17.04 19.14
C GLY A 89 2.61 -16.22 18.62
N ARG A 90 2.82 -15.40 17.61
CA ARG A 90 1.78 -14.61 16.93
C ARG A 90 1.64 -15.09 15.49
N THR A 91 0.43 -15.29 15.05
CA THR A 91 0.16 -15.63 13.65
C THR A 91 -0.20 -14.37 12.88
N PRO A 92 0.11 -14.27 11.56
CA PRO A 92 -0.41 -13.21 10.72
C PRO A 92 -1.94 -13.10 10.77
N ASP A 93 -2.62 -14.24 10.94
CA ASP A 93 -4.07 -14.31 11.08
C ASP A 93 -4.55 -13.54 12.33
N ASN A 94 -3.77 -13.55 13.41
CA ASN A 94 -4.07 -12.81 14.64
C ASN A 94 -3.72 -11.31 14.52
N LEU A 95 -2.65 -10.98 13.79
CA LEU A 95 -2.19 -9.61 13.63
C LEU A 95 -2.96 -8.85 12.53
N PHE A 96 -3.23 -9.51 11.39
CA PHE A 96 -3.77 -8.85 10.20
C PHE A 96 -5.13 -9.39 9.74
N SER A 97 -5.83 -10.17 10.55
CA SER A 97 -7.10 -10.80 10.20
C SER A 97 -7.04 -11.65 8.90
N GLY A 98 -5.91 -12.32 8.67
CA GLY A 98 -5.74 -13.28 7.59
C GLY A 98 -4.39 -13.21 6.88
N ASN A 99 -4.12 -12.19 6.11
CA ASN A 99 -2.91 -12.08 5.31
C ASN A 99 -2.13 -10.80 5.61
N LEU A 100 -0.80 -10.87 5.44
CA LEU A 100 0.05 -9.70 5.39
C LEU A 100 -0.43 -8.79 4.25
N PRO A 101 -0.59 -7.49 4.49
CA PRO A 101 -0.89 -6.55 3.42
C PRO A 101 0.28 -6.44 2.45
N TYR A 102 -0.04 -6.50 1.15
CA TYR A 102 0.88 -6.27 0.04
C TYR A 102 0.46 -5.01 -0.72
N ASN A 103 1.36 -4.48 -1.54
CA ASN A 103 1.02 -3.39 -2.43
C ASN A 103 0.12 -3.87 -3.59
N GLN A 104 -0.34 -2.95 -4.44
CA GLN A 104 -1.25 -3.28 -5.56
C GLN A 104 -0.63 -4.17 -6.64
N ASN A 105 0.70 -4.28 -6.68
CA ASN A 105 1.43 -5.19 -7.55
C ASN A 105 1.69 -6.56 -6.89
N ASN A 106 1.11 -6.79 -5.70
CA ASN A 106 1.32 -7.98 -4.88
C ASN A 106 2.78 -8.16 -4.44
N ASN A 107 3.51 -7.06 -4.24
CA ASN A 107 4.84 -7.05 -3.68
C ASN A 107 4.82 -6.68 -2.19
N PRO A 108 5.73 -7.27 -1.36
CA PRO A 108 5.80 -7.00 0.06
C PRO A 108 6.36 -5.60 0.35
N TYR A 109 5.94 -5.01 1.47
CA TYR A 109 6.54 -3.79 1.99
C TYR A 109 7.84 -4.08 2.74
N ASN A 110 8.72 -3.09 2.81
CA ASN A 110 9.88 -3.09 3.66
C ASN A 110 9.47 -2.65 5.07
N TYR A 111 10.01 -3.33 6.09
CA TYR A 111 9.80 -3.02 7.50
C TYR A 111 11.11 -3.03 8.25
N TYR A 112 11.34 -1.99 9.03
CA TYR A 112 12.43 -1.92 10.00
C TYR A 112 12.07 -0.96 11.13
N TRP A 113 12.77 -1.06 12.22
CA TRP A 113 12.65 -0.14 13.34
C TRP A 113 14.02 0.42 13.73
N ASP A 114 14.04 1.59 14.29
CA ASP A 114 15.25 2.23 14.80
C ASP A 114 14.96 3.00 16.11
N ASP A 115 16.04 3.32 16.81
CA ASP A 115 16.02 4.22 17.95
C ASP A 115 16.50 5.60 17.48
N ASP A 116 15.63 6.60 17.53
CA ASP A 116 15.98 8.00 17.28
C ASP A 116 16.30 8.69 18.61
N THR A 117 17.47 9.27 18.72
CA THR A 117 17.85 10.02 19.90
C THR A 117 17.65 11.50 19.64
N SER A 118 16.70 12.09 20.34
CA SER A 118 16.47 13.54 20.27
C SER A 118 17.67 14.35 20.73
N GLU A 119 17.74 15.61 20.31
CA GLU A 119 18.76 16.59 20.76
C GLU A 119 18.87 16.70 22.28
N TYR A 120 17.82 16.33 23.01
CA TYR A 120 17.76 16.34 24.49
C TYR A 120 18.06 14.99 25.15
N GLY A 121 18.50 13.97 24.36
CA GLY A 121 18.86 12.64 24.86
C GLY A 121 17.67 11.72 25.15
N PHE A 122 16.45 12.08 24.74
CA PHE A 122 15.32 11.16 24.80
C PHE A 122 15.41 10.18 23.61
N VAL A 123 15.30 8.88 23.90
CA VAL A 123 15.25 7.85 22.90
C VAL A 123 13.79 7.61 22.49
N THR A 124 13.49 7.82 21.22
CA THR A 124 12.19 7.54 20.62
C THR A 124 12.35 6.29 19.75
N LYS A 125 11.55 5.27 20.02
CA LYS A 125 11.50 4.08 19.16
C LYS A 125 10.59 4.35 17.97
N ARG A 126 11.13 4.11 16.77
CA ARG A 126 10.37 4.33 15.52
C ARG A 126 10.27 3.05 14.72
N ILE A 127 9.12 2.84 14.12
CA ILE A 127 8.92 1.85 13.06
C ILE A 127 8.71 2.55 11.73
N ILE A 128 9.28 1.99 10.69
CA ILE A 128 9.19 2.51 9.33
C ILE A 128 8.68 1.39 8.42
N ILE A 129 7.59 1.67 7.73
CA ILE A 129 7.03 0.81 6.68
C ILE A 129 7.17 1.55 5.37
N LYS A 130 7.83 0.95 4.40
CA LYS A 130 8.18 1.60 3.13
C LYS A 130 7.82 0.72 1.93
N ASP A 131 7.32 1.34 0.86
CA ASP A 131 7.18 0.70 -0.43
C ASP A 131 8.48 0.84 -1.24
N THR A 132 9.08 -0.29 -1.58
CA THR A 132 10.35 -0.36 -2.33
C THR A 132 10.18 -1.00 -3.70
N ASP A 133 8.95 -1.29 -4.11
CA ASP A 133 8.63 -1.84 -5.42
C ASP A 133 8.86 -0.78 -6.52
N PRO A 134 9.79 -1.01 -7.46
CA PRO A 134 10.12 -0.05 -8.52
C PRO A 134 8.96 0.24 -9.47
N ASP A 135 8.01 -0.68 -9.60
CA ASP A 135 6.84 -0.55 -10.48
C ASP A 135 5.61 0.02 -9.75
N SER A 136 5.75 0.31 -8.45
CA SER A 136 4.66 0.84 -7.64
C SER A 136 4.52 2.36 -7.81
N PRO A 137 3.29 2.89 -7.90
CA PRO A 137 3.04 4.34 -7.86
C PRO A 137 3.39 4.98 -6.51
N SER A 138 3.62 4.19 -5.47
CA SER A 138 4.05 4.59 -4.14
C SER A 138 5.52 4.28 -3.86
N LEU A 139 6.35 4.05 -4.89
CA LEU A 139 7.77 3.84 -4.72
C LEU A 139 8.40 4.93 -3.83
N ASN A 140 9.10 4.48 -2.78
CA ASN A 140 9.70 5.31 -1.75
C ASN A 140 8.73 6.06 -0.82
N ASP A 141 7.43 5.91 -0.96
CA ASP A 141 6.51 6.34 0.09
C ASP A 141 6.72 5.49 1.35
N TYR A 142 6.57 6.11 2.50
CA TYR A 142 6.72 5.43 3.79
C TYR A 142 5.78 6.03 4.84
N VAL A 143 5.52 5.25 5.86
CA VAL A 143 4.82 5.70 7.07
C VAL A 143 5.70 5.43 8.29
N VAL A 144 5.62 6.29 9.29
CA VAL A 144 6.39 6.20 10.52
C VAL A 144 5.43 6.11 11.70
N GLY A 145 5.71 5.19 12.62
CA GLY A 145 5.10 5.14 13.94
C GLY A 145 6.17 5.43 14.99
N GLU A 146 5.88 6.28 15.96
CA GLU A 146 6.81 6.72 17.03
C GLU A 146 6.22 6.45 18.41
N ILE A 147 7.09 6.07 19.38
CA ILE A 147 6.74 5.82 20.79
C ILE A 147 7.75 6.47 21.70
#